data_8b78d4006b7b02979c7311aded98cf61
#
_entry.id   8b78d4006b7b02979c7311aded98cf61
#
_cell.length_a   1.000
_cell.length_b   1.000
_cell.length_c   1.000
_cell.angle_alpha   90.00
_cell.angle_beta   90.00
_cell.angle_gamma   90.00
#
_symmetry.space_group_name_H-M   'P 1'
#
loop_
_entity.id
_entity.type
_entity.pdbx_description
1 polymer ?
#
loop_
_entity_poly.entity_id
_entity_poly.type
_entity_poly.pdbx_seq_one_letter_code
_entity_poly.pdbx_strand_id
1 'polypeptide(L)'
;MKNIAQLQEAAKDEDLPDIYCDLDEVLVDFMRSANTAVGGEFARMDTKERWAIINNTKGFWKNLGWKPNAKRLYDFILKYDPHVLSAYTDRDPSSKSGKMTWLKKNAKFKRANIHLVLRAQKKSFAKNRDESPNVLIDDYIKNIKEWENKGGIGIHHTDVGKTISELKRLGFK
;
A
#
# COMPACT_ATOMS: atom_id res chain seq x y z
N MET A 1 29.24 -16.84 -14.42
CA MET A 1 28.36 -17.95 -13.98
C MET A 1 27.87 -17.66 -12.57
N LYS A 2 26.56 -17.69 -12.33
CA LYS A 2 26.01 -17.61 -10.96
C LYS A 2 26.39 -18.88 -10.21
N ASN A 3 26.80 -18.79 -8.95
CA ASN A 3 27.10 -19.98 -8.16
C ASN A 3 25.82 -20.70 -7.73
N ILE A 4 25.93 -21.94 -7.28
CA ILE A 4 24.76 -22.78 -6.89
C ILE A 4 23.94 -22.13 -5.79
N ALA A 5 24.56 -21.40 -4.83
CA ALA A 5 23.85 -20.68 -3.78
C ALA A 5 23.01 -19.52 -4.36
N GLN A 6 23.53 -18.76 -5.34
CA GLN A 6 22.79 -17.69 -6.03
C GLN A 6 21.63 -18.23 -6.89
N LEU A 7 21.79 -19.43 -7.46
CA LEU A 7 20.71 -20.10 -8.19
C LEU A 7 19.64 -20.67 -7.25
N GLN A 8 20.02 -21.17 -6.06
CA GLN A 8 19.09 -21.63 -5.04
C GLN A 8 18.33 -20.48 -4.35
N GLU A 9 18.98 -19.33 -4.19
CA GLU A 9 18.35 -18.11 -3.65
C GLU A 9 17.36 -17.51 -4.67
N ALA A 10 17.73 -17.45 -5.96
CA ALA A 10 16.84 -17.02 -7.04
C ALA A 10 15.63 -17.95 -7.22
N ALA A 11 15.82 -19.27 -7.12
CA ALA A 11 14.72 -20.26 -7.20
C ALA A 11 13.77 -20.19 -6.01
N LYS A 12 14.22 -19.72 -4.83
CA LYS A 12 13.36 -19.49 -3.66
C LYS A 12 12.54 -18.20 -3.75
N ASP A 13 13.05 -17.18 -4.43
CA ASP A 13 12.34 -15.92 -4.66
C ASP A 13 11.26 -16.07 -5.75
N GLU A 14 11.41 -16.98 -6.70
CA GLU A 14 10.41 -17.25 -7.74
C GLU A 14 9.15 -17.94 -7.22
N ASP A 15 9.21 -18.61 -6.06
CA ASP A 15 8.08 -19.31 -5.42
C ASP A 15 7.29 -18.42 -4.43
N LEU A 16 7.75 -17.20 -4.15
CA LEU A 16 7.05 -16.29 -3.22
C LEU A 16 5.93 -15.53 -3.96
N PRO A 17 4.78 -15.32 -3.27
CA PRO A 17 3.70 -14.52 -3.85
C PRO A 17 4.12 -13.05 -4.03
N ASP A 18 3.55 -12.38 -5.04
CA ASP A 18 3.76 -10.95 -5.23
C ASP A 18 3.16 -10.16 -4.06
N ILE A 19 3.88 -9.13 -3.60
CA ILE A 19 3.43 -8.24 -2.52
C ILE A 19 2.76 -7.01 -3.10
N TYR A 20 1.51 -6.76 -2.70
CA TYR A 20 0.77 -5.54 -2.93
C TYR A 20 0.62 -4.77 -1.62
N CYS A 21 1.12 -3.54 -1.57
CA CYS A 21 1.11 -2.70 -0.38
C CYS A 21 0.26 -1.45 -0.61
N ASP A 22 -0.69 -1.18 0.29
CA ASP A 22 -1.38 0.10 0.31
C ASP A 22 -0.46 1.24 0.77
N LEU A 23 -0.85 2.46 0.51
CA LEU A 23 -0.14 3.66 0.94
C LEU A 23 -0.74 4.24 2.22
N ASP A 24 -2.00 4.69 2.16
CA ASP A 24 -2.63 5.40 3.26
C ASP A 24 -2.73 4.49 4.48
N GLU A 25 -2.30 4.99 5.62
CA GLU A 25 -2.29 4.31 6.91
C GLU A 25 -1.41 3.04 7.00
N VAL A 26 -0.73 2.67 5.89
CA VAL A 26 0.32 1.64 5.89
C VAL A 26 1.72 2.27 5.79
N LEU A 27 2.00 2.99 4.73
CA LEU A 27 3.27 3.69 4.53
C LEU A 27 3.16 5.19 4.79
N VAL A 28 2.00 5.78 4.50
CA VAL A 28 1.74 7.22 4.50
C VAL A 28 0.75 7.59 5.59
N ASP A 29 1.05 8.62 6.37
CA ASP A 29 0.25 9.11 7.49
C ASP A 29 -0.85 10.09 6.99
N PHE A 30 -1.86 9.51 6.32
CA PHE A 30 -3.00 10.26 5.80
C PHE A 30 -3.79 10.92 6.94
N MET A 31 -4.16 10.15 7.98
CA MET A 31 -5.02 10.64 9.05
C MET A 31 -4.41 11.81 9.82
N ARG A 32 -3.11 11.76 10.09
CA ARG A 32 -2.41 12.88 10.73
C ARG A 32 -2.49 14.15 9.88
N SER A 33 -2.21 14.03 8.59
CA SER A 33 -2.24 15.15 7.67
C SER A 33 -3.66 15.68 7.46
N ALA A 34 -4.65 14.79 7.38
CA ALA A 34 -6.05 15.15 7.26
C ALA A 34 -6.57 15.88 8.52
N ASN A 35 -6.24 15.37 9.71
CA ASN A 35 -6.58 16.02 10.97
C ASN A 35 -5.96 17.42 11.08
N THR A 36 -4.71 17.57 10.66
CA THR A 36 -4.04 18.87 10.61
C THR A 36 -4.74 19.83 9.65
N ALA A 37 -5.09 19.37 8.46
CA ALA A 37 -5.75 20.19 7.44
C ALA A 37 -7.12 20.70 7.89
N VAL A 38 -7.90 19.85 8.57
CA VAL A 38 -9.25 20.22 9.05
C VAL A 38 -9.23 20.91 10.42
N GLY A 39 -8.08 20.97 11.10
CA GLY A 39 -7.96 21.54 12.45
C GLY A 39 -8.69 20.73 13.53
N GLY A 40 -8.88 19.43 13.32
CA GLY A 40 -9.65 18.58 14.22
C GLY A 40 -9.63 17.10 13.83
N GLU A 41 -10.65 16.35 14.21
CA GLU A 41 -10.77 14.93 13.88
C GLU A 41 -11.49 14.73 12.53
N PHE A 42 -10.74 14.53 11.46
CA PHE A 42 -11.25 14.30 10.08
C PHE A 42 -12.37 13.25 10.04
N ALA A 43 -12.19 12.13 10.74
CA ALA A 43 -13.15 11.02 10.72
C ALA A 43 -14.53 11.38 11.31
N ARG A 44 -14.58 12.38 12.21
CA ARG A 44 -15.81 12.81 12.90
C ARG A 44 -16.54 13.96 12.20
N MET A 45 -15.91 14.61 11.24
CA MET A 45 -16.53 15.70 10.49
C MET A 45 -17.54 15.19 9.46
N ASP A 46 -18.46 16.06 9.07
CA ASP A 46 -19.33 15.81 7.92
C ASP A 46 -18.50 15.49 6.67
N THR A 47 -18.95 14.50 5.91
CA THR A 47 -18.19 13.97 4.76
C THR A 47 -17.96 15.04 3.69
N LYS A 48 -18.97 15.84 3.37
CA LYS A 48 -18.87 16.89 2.35
C LYS A 48 -17.93 17.99 2.78
N GLU A 49 -18.06 18.42 4.03
CA GLU A 49 -17.24 19.49 4.63
C GLU A 49 -15.76 19.10 4.68
N ARG A 50 -15.43 17.95 5.28
CA ARG A 50 -14.02 17.50 5.40
C ARG A 50 -13.33 17.34 4.05
N TRP A 51 -14.02 16.82 3.04
CA TRP A 51 -13.44 16.67 1.72
C TRP A 51 -13.30 18.00 0.98
N ALA A 52 -14.20 18.96 1.20
CA ALA A 52 -14.03 20.33 0.67
C ALA A 52 -12.75 20.99 1.21
N ILE A 53 -12.44 20.77 2.51
CA ILE A 53 -11.19 21.29 3.10
C ILE A 53 -9.97 20.63 2.47
N ILE A 54 -9.96 19.30 2.32
CA ILE A 54 -8.86 18.58 1.68
C ILE A 54 -8.64 19.07 0.24
N ASN A 55 -9.71 19.19 -0.55
CA ASN A 55 -9.65 19.70 -1.94
C ASN A 55 -9.04 21.09 -2.05
N ASN A 56 -9.32 21.95 -1.06
CA ASN A 56 -8.78 23.31 -1.01
C ASN A 56 -7.37 23.39 -0.40
N THR A 57 -6.87 22.29 0.17
CA THR A 57 -5.51 22.25 0.75
C THR A 57 -4.49 21.98 -0.35
N LYS A 58 -3.82 23.05 -0.81
CA LYS A 58 -2.87 22.97 -1.92
C LYS A 58 -1.77 21.93 -1.68
N GLY A 59 -1.70 20.97 -2.58
CA GLY A 59 -0.65 19.96 -2.55
C GLY A 59 -0.79 18.93 -1.44
N PHE A 60 -1.97 18.77 -0.86
CA PHE A 60 -2.24 17.84 0.24
C PHE A 60 -1.60 16.47 0.00
N TRP A 61 -1.98 15.77 -1.06
CA TRP A 61 -1.55 14.39 -1.35
C TRP A 61 -0.05 14.23 -1.60
N LYS A 62 0.59 15.19 -2.25
CA LYS A 62 2.03 15.11 -2.55
C LYS A 62 2.94 15.44 -1.36
N ASN A 63 2.38 16.05 -0.31
CA ASN A 63 3.12 16.50 0.87
C ASN A 63 2.85 15.63 2.12
N LEU A 64 2.15 14.51 1.99
CA LEU A 64 1.91 13.59 3.08
C LEU A 64 3.23 13.07 3.66
N GLY A 65 3.25 12.84 4.97
CA GLY A 65 4.41 12.26 5.67
C GLY A 65 4.39 10.73 5.65
N TRP A 66 5.56 10.14 5.90
CA TRP A 66 5.63 8.72 6.23
C TRP A 66 4.97 8.44 7.59
N LYS A 67 4.32 7.29 7.72
CA LYS A 67 3.90 6.82 9.05
C LYS A 67 5.14 6.51 9.92
N PRO A 68 5.03 6.65 11.24
CA PRO A 68 6.08 6.19 12.16
C PRO A 68 6.44 4.73 11.88
N ASN A 69 7.72 4.43 11.79
CA ASN A 69 8.28 3.10 11.51
C ASN A 69 7.95 2.49 10.13
N ALA A 70 7.14 3.13 9.29
CA ALA A 70 6.74 2.58 7.98
C ALA A 70 7.93 2.32 7.04
N LYS A 71 9.01 3.10 7.15
CA LYS A 71 10.23 2.86 6.38
C LYS A 71 10.84 1.48 6.63
N ARG A 72 10.73 0.94 7.85
CA ARG A 72 11.18 -0.43 8.15
C ARG A 72 10.40 -1.49 7.36
N LEU A 73 9.07 -1.32 7.23
CA LEU A 73 8.26 -2.20 6.39
C LEU A 73 8.62 -2.00 4.91
N TYR A 74 8.70 -0.75 4.47
CA TYR A 74 9.08 -0.40 3.10
C TYR A 74 10.43 -1.03 2.69
N ASP A 75 11.48 -0.87 3.51
CA ASP A 75 12.81 -1.43 3.24
C ASP A 75 12.78 -2.97 3.22
N PHE A 76 11.93 -3.59 4.06
CA PHE A 76 11.76 -5.03 4.08
C PHE A 76 11.13 -5.55 2.76
N ILE A 77 10.01 -4.95 2.34
CA ILE A 77 9.31 -5.43 1.13
C ILE A 77 10.03 -5.05 -0.15
N LEU A 78 10.79 -3.95 -0.17
CA LEU A 78 11.47 -3.45 -1.38
C LEU A 78 12.43 -4.47 -2.00
N LYS A 79 12.94 -5.42 -1.21
CA LYS A 79 13.79 -6.52 -1.68
C LYS A 79 13.07 -7.50 -2.63
N TYR A 80 11.74 -7.51 -2.61
CA TYR A 80 10.89 -8.46 -3.33
C TYR A 80 10.12 -7.84 -4.50
N ASP A 81 10.59 -6.70 -5.01
CA ASP A 81 9.95 -5.99 -6.13
C ASP A 81 8.45 -5.73 -5.94
N PRO A 82 8.04 -5.13 -4.81
CA PRO A 82 6.65 -5.01 -4.43
C PRO A 82 5.85 -4.09 -5.35
N HIS A 83 4.54 -4.32 -5.36
CA HIS A 83 3.55 -3.46 -5.98
C HIS A 83 2.96 -2.48 -4.95
N VAL A 84 2.68 -1.25 -5.38
CA VAL A 84 1.79 -0.34 -4.68
C VAL A 84 0.37 -0.55 -5.21
N LEU A 85 -0.59 -0.75 -4.32
CA LEU A 85 -2.00 -0.84 -4.67
C LEU A 85 -2.81 0.07 -3.75
N SER A 86 -3.01 1.31 -4.16
CA SER A 86 -3.68 2.33 -3.36
C SER A 86 -4.90 2.90 -4.05
N ALA A 87 -5.93 3.19 -3.24
CA ALA A 87 -7.13 3.81 -3.76
C ALA A 87 -6.92 5.31 -3.93
N TYR A 88 -7.34 5.85 -5.07
CA TYR A 88 -7.62 7.29 -5.20
C TYR A 88 -9.11 7.55 -4.95
N THR A 89 -9.46 8.79 -4.67
CA THR A 89 -10.84 9.21 -4.45
C THR A 89 -11.32 10.12 -5.56
N ASP A 90 -12.54 9.89 -6.03
CA ASP A 90 -13.26 10.78 -6.95
C ASP A 90 -13.76 12.08 -6.28
N ARG A 91 -13.77 12.10 -4.93
CA ARG A 91 -14.05 13.32 -4.15
C ARG A 91 -12.96 14.38 -4.26
N ASP A 92 -11.76 13.98 -4.64
CA ASP A 92 -10.63 14.88 -4.90
C ASP A 92 -9.91 14.46 -6.19
N PRO A 93 -10.13 15.16 -7.31
CA PRO A 93 -9.49 14.84 -8.59
C PRO A 93 -7.95 14.87 -8.53
N SER A 94 -7.36 15.60 -7.57
CA SER A 94 -5.91 15.68 -7.40
C SER A 94 -5.31 14.49 -6.66
N SER A 95 -6.13 13.62 -6.07
CA SER A 95 -5.66 12.51 -5.24
C SER A 95 -4.77 11.53 -6.00
N LYS A 96 -5.14 11.16 -7.23
CA LYS A 96 -4.37 10.23 -8.05
C LYS A 96 -3.03 10.81 -8.47
N SER A 97 -3.01 12.03 -9.02
CA SER A 97 -1.78 12.70 -9.44
C SER A 97 -0.87 13.06 -8.26
N GLY A 98 -1.46 13.47 -7.13
CA GLY A 98 -0.73 13.78 -5.91
C GLY A 98 -0.04 12.55 -5.30
N LYS A 99 -0.73 11.41 -5.22
CA LYS A 99 -0.14 10.13 -4.79
C LYS A 99 1.00 9.69 -5.72
N MET A 100 0.82 9.82 -7.02
CA MET A 100 1.89 9.52 -7.99
C MET A 100 3.11 10.42 -7.78
N THR A 101 2.90 11.71 -7.52
CA THR A 101 3.97 12.66 -7.22
C THR A 101 4.69 12.30 -5.92
N TRP A 102 3.93 11.93 -4.88
CA TRP A 102 4.49 11.48 -3.62
C TRP A 102 5.38 10.24 -3.80
N LEU A 103 4.90 9.25 -4.53
CA LEU A 103 5.64 8.00 -4.82
C LEU A 103 6.95 8.29 -5.54
N LYS A 104 6.92 9.11 -6.60
CA LYS A 104 8.13 9.49 -7.34
C LYS A 104 9.18 10.20 -6.48
N LYS A 105 8.72 11.01 -5.52
CA LYS A 105 9.60 11.78 -4.64
C LYS A 105 10.18 10.96 -3.50
N ASN A 106 9.39 10.06 -2.92
CA ASN A 106 9.67 9.47 -1.61
C ASN A 106 10.00 7.97 -1.66
N ALA A 107 9.70 7.27 -2.77
CA ALA A 107 9.79 5.82 -2.83
C ALA A 107 10.41 5.34 -4.14
N LYS A 108 10.94 4.11 -4.13
CA LYS A 108 11.67 3.49 -5.27
C LYS A 108 10.88 2.33 -5.90
N PHE A 109 9.55 2.41 -5.89
CA PHE A 109 8.75 1.41 -6.60
C PHE A 109 8.93 1.55 -8.11
N LYS A 110 9.00 0.43 -8.83
CA LYS A 110 8.97 0.44 -10.28
C LYS A 110 7.66 1.04 -10.78
N ARG A 111 7.71 1.85 -11.84
CA ARG A 111 6.50 2.47 -12.38
C ARG A 111 5.44 1.45 -12.79
N ALA A 112 5.84 0.31 -13.35
CA ALA A 112 4.93 -0.77 -13.74
C ALA A 112 4.21 -1.41 -12.54
N ASN A 113 4.78 -1.30 -11.34
CA ASN A 113 4.24 -1.87 -10.11
C ASN A 113 3.39 -0.85 -9.30
N ILE A 114 3.07 0.31 -9.86
CA ILE A 114 2.23 1.31 -9.18
C ILE A 114 0.81 1.26 -9.74
N HIS A 115 -0.13 0.85 -8.90
CA HIS A 115 -1.54 0.71 -9.21
C HIS A 115 -2.36 1.68 -8.34
N LEU A 116 -2.80 2.79 -8.95
CA LEU A 116 -3.73 3.74 -8.32
C LEU A 116 -5.10 3.51 -8.93
N VAL A 117 -6.00 2.93 -8.16
CA VAL A 117 -7.29 2.40 -8.61
C VAL A 117 -8.44 2.91 -7.73
N LEU A 118 -9.68 2.67 -8.10
CA LEU A 118 -10.81 2.81 -7.17
C LEU A 118 -10.79 1.69 -6.13
N ARG A 119 -11.21 1.96 -4.89
CA ARG A 119 -11.15 0.99 -3.79
C ARG A 119 -11.69 -0.40 -4.18
N ALA A 120 -12.86 -0.44 -4.81
CA ALA A 120 -13.51 -1.70 -5.18
C ALA A 120 -12.73 -2.53 -6.21
N GLN A 121 -11.80 -1.91 -6.93
CA GLN A 121 -10.96 -2.59 -7.93
C GLN A 121 -9.75 -3.29 -7.32
N LYS A 122 -9.37 -3.00 -6.07
CA LYS A 122 -8.21 -3.62 -5.42
C LYS A 122 -8.27 -5.15 -5.48
N LYS A 123 -9.42 -5.74 -5.20
CA LYS A 123 -9.62 -7.21 -5.18
C LYS A 123 -9.34 -7.91 -6.52
N SER A 124 -9.31 -7.20 -7.65
CA SER A 124 -8.98 -7.79 -8.95
C SER A 124 -7.51 -8.15 -9.11
N PHE A 125 -6.66 -7.69 -8.20
CA PHE A 125 -5.23 -8.02 -8.14
C PHE A 125 -4.90 -9.19 -7.21
N ALA A 126 -5.91 -9.86 -6.62
CA ALA A 126 -5.70 -10.89 -5.61
C ALA A 126 -4.97 -12.14 -6.12
N LYS A 127 -5.02 -12.38 -7.42
CA LYS A 127 -4.34 -13.50 -8.09
C LYS A 127 -3.63 -13.06 -9.35
N ASN A 128 -2.56 -13.78 -9.65
CA ASN A 128 -1.87 -13.73 -10.93
C ASN A 128 -2.66 -14.45 -12.04
N ARG A 129 -2.19 -14.35 -13.30
CA ARG A 129 -2.83 -15.03 -14.45
C ARG A 129 -2.83 -16.55 -14.35
N ASP A 130 -1.86 -17.12 -13.64
CA ASP A 130 -1.72 -18.56 -13.36
C ASP A 130 -2.50 -19.02 -12.15
N GLU A 131 -3.38 -18.15 -11.60
CA GLU A 131 -4.19 -18.39 -10.40
C GLU A 131 -3.40 -18.43 -9.08
N SER A 132 -2.09 -18.19 -9.10
CA SER A 132 -1.29 -18.07 -7.86
C SER A 132 -1.75 -16.86 -7.04
N PRO A 133 -1.85 -17.01 -5.68
CA PRO A 133 -2.31 -15.93 -4.82
C PRO A 133 -1.25 -14.84 -4.64
N ASN A 134 -1.70 -13.59 -4.59
CA ASN A 134 -0.90 -12.43 -4.21
C ASN A 134 -1.15 -12.04 -2.75
N VAL A 135 -0.18 -11.38 -2.11
CA VAL A 135 -0.31 -10.84 -0.75
C VAL A 135 -0.77 -9.39 -0.83
N LEU A 136 -1.78 -9.01 -0.04
CA LEU A 136 -2.16 -7.62 0.19
C LEU A 136 -1.82 -7.21 1.62
N ILE A 137 -1.10 -6.10 1.77
CA ILE A 137 -0.88 -5.38 3.04
C ILE A 137 -1.76 -4.14 3.02
N ASP A 138 -2.79 -4.09 3.87
CA ASP A 138 -3.78 -3.00 3.88
C ASP A 138 -4.32 -2.82 5.31
N ASP A 139 -4.54 -1.58 5.76
CA ASP A 139 -5.08 -1.28 7.09
C ASP A 139 -6.61 -1.43 7.17
N TYR A 140 -7.29 -1.43 6.02
CA TYR A 140 -8.74 -1.51 5.96
C TYR A 140 -9.24 -2.95 5.84
N ILE A 141 -9.77 -3.48 6.94
CA ILE A 141 -10.22 -4.88 7.03
C ILE A 141 -11.18 -5.32 5.92
N LYS A 142 -12.00 -4.41 5.38
CA LYS A 142 -12.89 -4.71 4.26
C LYS A 142 -12.11 -5.05 2.99
N ASN A 143 -11.01 -4.33 2.71
CA ASN A 143 -10.14 -4.65 1.57
C ASN A 143 -9.53 -6.03 1.73
N ILE A 144 -9.05 -6.37 2.93
CA ILE A 144 -8.49 -7.69 3.25
C ILE A 144 -9.52 -8.79 2.98
N LYS A 145 -10.73 -8.66 3.52
CA LYS A 145 -11.80 -9.67 3.32
C LYS A 145 -12.18 -9.83 1.84
N GLU A 146 -12.31 -8.72 1.10
CA GLU A 146 -12.62 -8.76 -0.33
C GLU A 146 -11.49 -9.41 -1.15
N TRP A 147 -10.22 -9.20 -0.73
CA TRP A 147 -9.05 -9.81 -1.34
C TRP A 147 -9.00 -11.33 -1.10
N GLU A 148 -9.19 -11.75 0.14
CA GLU A 148 -9.22 -13.17 0.52
C GLU A 148 -10.38 -13.92 -0.16
N ASN A 149 -11.55 -13.30 -0.27
CA ASN A 149 -12.70 -13.85 -1.02
C ASN A 149 -12.41 -14.04 -2.51
N LYS A 150 -11.37 -13.38 -3.04
CA LYS A 150 -10.87 -13.56 -4.41
C LYS A 150 -9.69 -14.54 -4.48
N GLY A 151 -9.34 -15.17 -3.37
CA GLY A 151 -8.28 -16.20 -3.28
C GLY A 151 -6.88 -15.64 -3.10
N GLY A 152 -6.72 -14.38 -2.73
CA GLY A 152 -5.44 -13.79 -2.32
C GLY A 152 -5.15 -14.03 -0.84
N ILE A 153 -3.97 -13.64 -0.40
CA ILE A 153 -3.51 -13.71 1.00
C ILE A 153 -3.58 -12.30 1.58
N GLY A 154 -4.41 -12.09 2.61
CA GLY A 154 -4.57 -10.78 3.27
C GLY A 154 -3.69 -10.65 4.50
N ILE A 155 -3.00 -9.52 4.65
CA ILE A 155 -2.32 -9.11 5.89
C ILE A 155 -2.96 -7.80 6.36
N HIS A 156 -3.77 -7.88 7.40
CA HIS A 156 -4.37 -6.71 8.02
C HIS A 156 -3.31 -5.92 8.80
N HIS A 157 -2.88 -4.80 8.23
CA HIS A 157 -1.84 -3.96 8.80
C HIS A 157 -2.36 -3.20 10.03
N THR A 158 -1.84 -3.55 11.20
CA THR A 158 -2.09 -2.83 12.45
C THR A 158 -0.82 -2.23 13.04
N ASP A 159 0.32 -2.87 12.83
CA ASP A 159 1.65 -2.36 13.11
C ASP A 159 2.71 -3.03 12.23
N VAL A 160 3.85 -2.36 12.08
CA VAL A 160 4.95 -2.79 11.22
C VAL A 160 5.55 -4.13 11.66
N GLY A 161 5.71 -4.35 12.96
CA GLY A 161 6.33 -5.58 13.49
C GLY A 161 5.50 -6.82 13.19
N LYS A 162 4.18 -6.74 13.42
CA LYS A 162 3.24 -7.82 13.10
C LYS A 162 3.21 -8.12 11.60
N THR A 163 3.11 -7.08 10.77
CA THR A 163 3.10 -7.23 9.32
C THR A 163 4.36 -7.93 8.81
N ILE A 164 5.55 -7.53 9.27
CA ILE A 164 6.81 -8.20 8.91
C ILE A 164 6.82 -9.65 9.42
N SER A 165 6.30 -9.91 10.62
CA SER A 165 6.22 -11.28 11.17
C SER A 165 5.32 -12.18 10.32
N GLU A 166 4.19 -11.67 9.83
CA GLU A 166 3.31 -12.42 8.93
C GLU A 166 3.96 -12.67 7.56
N LEU A 167 4.63 -11.67 6.98
CA LEU A 167 5.42 -11.86 5.76
C LEU A 167 6.49 -12.94 5.93
N LYS A 168 7.19 -12.97 7.07
CA LYS A 168 8.19 -14.01 7.36
C LYS A 168 7.58 -15.41 7.46
N ARG A 169 6.36 -15.55 7.99
CA ARG A 169 5.64 -16.84 8.00
C ARG A 169 5.30 -17.33 6.60
N LEU A 170 5.12 -16.42 5.64
CA LEU A 170 4.91 -16.73 4.23
C LEU A 170 6.22 -17.05 3.48
N GLY A 171 7.39 -16.95 4.14
CA GLY A 171 8.70 -17.29 3.57
C GLY A 171 9.58 -16.10 3.21
N PHE A 172 9.10 -14.87 3.32
CA PHE A 172 9.90 -13.66 3.12
C PHE A 172 10.97 -13.50 4.23
N LYS A 173 12.17 -12.99 3.89
CA LYS A 173 13.32 -12.92 4.81
C LYS A 173 13.90 -11.52 4.93
#